data_ea6d963ca989e6950f8ff148292da699
#
_entry.id   ea6d963ca989e6950f8ff148292da699
#
_cell.length_a   1.000
_cell.length_b   1.000
_cell.length_c   1.000
_cell.angle_alpha   90.00
_cell.angle_beta   90.00
_cell.angle_gamma   90.00
#
_symmetry.space_group_name_H-M   'P 1'
#
loop_
_entity.id
_entity.type
_entity.pdbx_description
1 polymer ?
#
loop_
_entity_poly.entity_id
_entity_poly.type
_entity_poly.pdbx_seq_one_letter_code
_entity_poly.pdbx_strand_id
1 'polypeptide(L)'
;MIVGFGLDVVEIARIERLLASATGDRFLARCFTDRERTFCDRFQDRAQRYAARFAAKEAASKALGVPDGIGFHHVEVVRDRGAPTLALHGAAERRAAELGVARVHLTLSHDAGVAVAAVVLEATEHRP
;
A
#
# COMPACT_ATOMS: atom_id res chain seq x y z
N MET A 1 -7.85 5.49 -19.39
CA MET A 1 -6.80 6.51 -19.25
C MET A 1 -6.25 6.49 -17.83
N ILE A 2 -4.99 6.83 -17.68
CA ILE A 2 -4.35 6.89 -16.37
C ILE A 2 -4.76 8.19 -15.67
N VAL A 3 -5.26 8.08 -14.46
CA VAL A 3 -5.71 9.23 -13.66
C VAL A 3 -4.88 9.41 -12.39
N GLY A 4 -3.98 8.49 -12.09
CA GLY A 4 -3.11 8.62 -10.95
C GLY A 4 -1.92 7.68 -11.04
N PHE A 5 -0.80 8.13 -10.51
CA PHE A 5 0.44 7.36 -10.45
C PHE A 5 1.13 7.68 -9.13
N GLY A 6 1.54 6.65 -8.41
CA GLY A 6 2.27 6.84 -7.16
C GLY A 6 3.43 5.88 -7.08
N LEU A 7 4.53 6.36 -6.51
CA LEU A 7 5.72 5.58 -6.28
C LEU A 7 6.24 5.90 -4.88
N ASP A 8 6.66 4.87 -4.16
CA ASP A 8 7.26 5.07 -2.85
C ASP A 8 8.40 4.09 -2.62
N VAL A 9 9.38 4.52 -1.85
CA VAL A 9 10.56 3.73 -1.50
C VAL A 9 10.70 3.76 0.02
N VAL A 10 10.84 2.59 0.63
CA VAL A 10 10.96 2.45 2.08
C VAL A 10 12.20 1.66 2.42
N GLU A 11 13.03 2.17 3.32
CA GLU A 11 14.19 1.46 3.82
C GLU A 11 13.73 0.33 4.74
N ILE A 12 14.12 -0.90 4.41
CA ILE A 12 13.72 -2.10 5.16
C ILE A 12 14.25 -2.05 6.60
N ALA A 13 15.50 -1.59 6.77
CA ALA A 13 16.11 -1.48 8.10
C ALA A 13 15.32 -0.55 9.02
N ARG A 14 14.69 0.49 8.49
CA ARG A 14 13.83 1.38 9.27
C ARG A 14 12.63 0.62 9.84
N ILE A 15 12.02 -0.22 9.01
CA ILE A 15 10.88 -1.04 9.45
C ILE A 15 11.34 -2.07 10.49
N GLU A 16 12.50 -2.70 10.27
CA GLU A 16 13.07 -3.63 11.26
C GLU A 16 13.22 -2.96 12.63
N ARG A 17 13.76 -1.74 12.66
CA ARG A 17 13.92 -0.99 13.91
C ARG A 17 12.58 -0.69 14.58
N LEU A 18 11.59 -0.29 13.79
CA LEU A 18 10.24 -0.01 14.31
C LEU A 18 9.62 -1.27 14.91
N LEU A 19 9.72 -2.40 14.23
CA LEU A 19 9.16 -3.67 14.72
C LEU A 19 9.83 -4.13 16.01
N ALA A 20 11.12 -3.87 16.17
CA ALA A 20 11.87 -4.24 17.36
C ALA A 20 11.70 -3.26 18.52
N SER A 21 11.12 -2.09 18.27
CA SER A 21 10.99 -1.04 19.30
C SER A 21 9.80 -1.31 20.24
N ALA A 22 9.76 -0.55 21.34
CA ALA A 22 8.66 -0.63 22.31
C ALA A 22 7.30 -0.25 21.68
N THR A 23 7.30 0.50 20.58
CA THR A 23 6.08 0.93 19.88
C THR A 23 5.75 0.09 18.66
N GLY A 24 6.46 -1.03 18.47
CA GLY A 24 6.28 -1.88 17.29
C GLY A 24 4.86 -2.38 17.11
N ASP A 25 4.23 -2.88 18.17
CA ASP A 25 2.86 -3.39 18.10
C ASP A 25 1.87 -2.28 17.76
N ARG A 26 2.08 -1.07 18.30
CA ARG A 26 1.24 0.08 17.99
C ARG A 26 1.40 0.50 16.53
N PHE A 27 2.62 0.49 16.03
CA PHE A 27 2.90 0.77 14.63
C PHE A 27 2.15 -0.20 13.71
N LEU A 28 2.24 -1.50 14.01
CA LEU A 28 1.55 -2.53 13.22
C LEU A 28 0.03 -2.34 13.25
N ALA A 29 -0.53 -2.11 14.44
CA ALA A 29 -1.97 -1.93 14.57
C ALA A 29 -2.46 -0.69 13.83
N ARG A 30 -1.68 0.38 13.84
CA ARG A 30 -2.05 1.63 13.19
C ARG A 30 -1.97 1.57 11.68
N CYS A 31 -0.98 0.87 11.15
CA CYS A 31 -0.65 0.94 9.72
C CYS A 31 -1.16 -0.23 8.91
N PHE A 32 -1.45 -1.38 9.54
CA PHE A 32 -1.77 -2.60 8.80
C PHE A 32 -3.05 -3.24 9.29
N THR A 33 -3.82 -3.80 8.34
CA THR A 33 -5.03 -4.55 8.68
C THR A 33 -4.64 -5.91 9.28
N ASP A 34 -5.58 -6.55 9.96
CA ASP A 34 -5.35 -7.89 10.51
C ASP A 34 -4.97 -8.88 9.41
N ARG A 35 -5.58 -8.75 8.25
CA ARG A 35 -5.29 -9.61 7.10
C ARG A 35 -3.85 -9.43 6.61
N GLU A 36 -3.38 -8.19 6.53
CA GLU A 36 -1.99 -7.90 6.16
C GLU A 36 -1.02 -8.45 7.20
N ARG A 37 -1.33 -8.29 8.48
CA ARG A 37 -0.50 -8.79 9.57
C ARG A 37 -0.42 -10.31 9.57
N THR A 38 -1.55 -10.98 9.40
CA THR A 38 -1.59 -12.44 9.32
C THR A 38 -0.70 -12.96 8.19
N PHE A 39 -0.74 -12.28 7.05
CA PHE A 39 0.10 -12.66 5.92
C PHE A 39 1.59 -12.44 6.21
N CYS A 40 1.96 -11.22 6.63
CA CYS A 40 3.36 -10.86 6.83
C CYS A 40 4.04 -11.65 7.95
N ASP A 41 3.32 -11.93 9.03
CA ASP A 41 3.88 -12.60 10.19
C ASP A 41 4.21 -14.07 9.96
N ARG A 42 3.79 -14.65 8.83
CA ARG A 42 4.15 -16.03 8.47
C ARG A 42 5.60 -16.18 8.01
N PHE A 43 6.28 -15.08 7.72
CA PHE A 43 7.61 -15.10 7.11
C PHE A 43 8.69 -14.64 8.08
N GLN A 44 9.89 -15.24 7.97
CA GLN A 44 11.04 -14.78 8.74
C GLN A 44 11.49 -13.38 8.31
N ASP A 45 11.34 -13.07 7.02
CA ASP A 45 11.66 -11.76 6.45
C ASP A 45 10.48 -10.80 6.53
N ARG A 46 9.71 -10.87 7.62
CA ARG A 46 8.49 -10.09 7.76
C ARG A 46 8.68 -8.58 7.64
N ALA A 47 9.84 -8.07 8.09
CA ALA A 47 10.14 -6.64 7.98
C ALA A 47 10.12 -6.17 6.52
N GLN A 48 10.69 -6.98 5.62
CA GLN A 48 10.66 -6.72 4.19
C GLN A 48 9.23 -6.73 3.65
N ARG A 49 8.41 -7.67 4.12
CA ARG A 49 7.01 -7.78 3.71
C ARG A 49 6.20 -6.57 4.17
N TYR A 50 6.39 -6.15 5.42
CA TYR A 50 5.76 -4.95 5.95
C TYR A 50 6.24 -3.69 5.22
N ALA A 51 7.53 -3.60 4.94
CA ALA A 51 8.09 -2.45 4.23
C ALA A 51 7.46 -2.29 2.84
N ALA A 52 7.30 -3.40 2.10
CA ALA A 52 6.67 -3.36 0.78
C ALA A 52 5.22 -2.91 0.88
N ARG A 53 4.48 -3.39 1.87
CA ARG A 53 3.09 -3.00 2.06
C ARG A 53 2.95 -1.56 2.52
N PHE A 54 3.85 -1.10 3.38
CA PHE A 54 3.88 0.29 3.78
C PHE A 54 4.13 1.20 2.57
N ALA A 55 5.09 0.82 1.73
CA ALA A 55 5.37 1.55 0.48
C ALA A 55 4.14 1.58 -0.43
N ALA A 56 3.41 0.47 -0.52
CA ALA A 56 2.19 0.39 -1.34
C ALA A 56 1.11 1.38 -0.85
N LYS A 57 0.94 1.50 0.47
CA LYS A 57 -0.03 2.43 1.05
C LYS A 57 0.34 3.88 0.76
N GLU A 58 1.61 4.22 0.91
CA GLU A 58 2.11 5.56 0.60
C GLU A 58 2.00 5.86 -0.90
N ALA A 59 2.36 4.90 -1.75
CA ALA A 59 2.24 5.05 -3.20
C ALA A 59 0.79 5.25 -3.63
N ALA A 60 -0.13 4.51 -3.01
CA ALA A 60 -1.56 4.65 -3.29
C ALA A 60 -2.08 6.04 -2.91
N SER A 61 -1.66 6.56 -1.75
CA SER A 61 -2.02 7.92 -1.34
C SER A 61 -1.55 8.95 -2.35
N LYS A 62 -0.31 8.83 -2.82
CA LYS A 62 0.23 9.72 -3.86
C LYS A 62 -0.57 9.61 -5.16
N ALA A 63 -0.92 8.40 -5.57
CA ALA A 63 -1.71 8.17 -6.79
C ALA A 63 -3.09 8.81 -6.69
N LEU A 64 -3.68 8.84 -5.49
CA LEU A 64 -4.98 9.45 -5.22
C LEU A 64 -4.90 10.97 -5.03
N GLY A 65 -3.70 11.55 -5.11
CA GLY A 65 -3.48 12.99 -4.98
C GLY A 65 -3.28 13.47 -3.55
N VAL A 66 -2.89 12.57 -2.66
CA VAL A 66 -2.68 12.85 -1.23
C VAL A 66 -3.88 13.57 -0.61
N PRO A 67 -5.10 13.03 -0.75
CA PRO A 67 -6.28 13.67 -0.19
C PRO A 67 -6.33 13.54 1.32
N ASP A 68 -7.00 14.49 1.98
CA ASP A 68 -7.21 14.43 3.42
C ASP A 68 -8.10 13.25 3.80
N GLY A 69 -7.89 12.72 4.99
CA GLY A 69 -8.77 11.73 5.59
C GLY A 69 -8.53 10.28 5.19
N ILE A 70 -7.54 10.00 4.36
CA ILE A 70 -7.19 8.62 4.02
C ILE A 70 -6.26 8.07 5.10
N GLY A 71 -6.73 7.02 5.80
CA GLY A 71 -5.93 6.29 6.77
C GLY A 71 -5.24 5.08 6.15
N PHE A 72 -4.25 4.54 6.84
CA PHE A 72 -3.52 3.37 6.37
C PHE A 72 -4.41 2.14 6.15
N HIS A 73 -5.47 1.98 6.95
CA HIS A 73 -6.38 0.85 6.82
C HIS A 73 -7.32 0.98 5.61
N HIS A 74 -7.41 2.17 5.01
CA HIS A 74 -8.23 2.39 3.81
C HIS A 74 -7.57 1.81 2.55
N VAL A 75 -6.29 1.51 2.61
CA VAL A 75 -5.55 0.90 1.49
C VAL A 75 -5.00 -0.42 1.99
N GLU A 76 -5.54 -1.50 1.50
CA GLU A 76 -5.16 -2.84 1.94
C GLU A 76 -4.50 -3.62 0.82
N VAL A 77 -3.32 -4.18 1.09
CA VAL A 77 -2.63 -5.05 0.14
C VAL A 77 -3.14 -6.47 0.35
N VAL A 78 -3.69 -7.04 -0.71
CA VAL A 78 -4.29 -8.37 -0.69
C VAL A 78 -3.49 -9.29 -1.60
N ARG A 79 -3.10 -10.45 -1.07
CA ARG A 79 -2.42 -11.46 -1.87
C ARG A 79 -2.96 -12.84 -1.49
N ASP A 80 -3.82 -13.37 -2.34
CA ASP A 80 -4.33 -14.73 -2.18
C ASP A 80 -3.50 -15.69 -3.03
N ARG A 81 -3.42 -15.40 -4.33
CA ARG A 81 -2.63 -16.15 -5.30
C ARG A 81 -2.03 -15.16 -6.29
N GLY A 82 -0.82 -15.46 -6.77
CA GLY A 82 -0.17 -14.64 -7.78
C GLY A 82 0.26 -13.28 -7.24
N ALA A 83 0.11 -12.25 -8.05
CA ALA A 83 0.56 -10.90 -7.72
C ALA A 83 -0.33 -10.25 -6.67
N PRO A 84 0.23 -9.40 -5.79
CA PRO A 84 -0.58 -8.64 -4.85
C PRO A 84 -1.46 -7.62 -5.56
N THR A 85 -2.59 -7.31 -4.96
CA THR A 85 -3.53 -6.29 -5.44
C THR A 85 -3.85 -5.33 -4.30
N LEU A 86 -4.50 -4.22 -4.62
CA LEU A 86 -4.97 -3.27 -3.62
C LEU A 86 -6.49 -3.32 -3.52
N ALA A 87 -6.97 -3.39 -2.29
CA ALA A 87 -8.38 -3.16 -1.98
C ALA A 87 -8.48 -1.78 -1.33
N LEU A 88 -9.36 -0.93 -1.84
CA LEU A 88 -9.59 0.41 -1.31
C LEU A 88 -10.87 0.42 -0.50
N HIS A 89 -10.80 1.04 0.68
CA HIS A 89 -11.91 1.12 1.62
C HIS A 89 -12.11 2.57 2.06
N GLY A 90 -13.28 2.87 2.58
CA GLY A 90 -13.57 4.15 3.20
C GLY A 90 -13.24 5.36 2.33
N ALA A 91 -12.47 6.28 2.88
CA ALA A 91 -12.11 7.52 2.19
C ALA A 91 -11.30 7.28 0.92
N ALA A 92 -10.46 6.24 0.88
CA ALA A 92 -9.69 5.89 -0.32
C ALA A 92 -10.61 5.42 -1.44
N GLU A 93 -11.61 4.61 -1.12
CA GLU A 93 -12.60 4.14 -2.09
C GLU A 93 -13.42 5.30 -2.64
N ARG A 94 -13.85 6.21 -1.78
CA ARG A 94 -14.61 7.39 -2.21
C ARG A 94 -13.78 8.28 -3.13
N ARG A 95 -12.50 8.49 -2.79
CA ARG A 95 -11.61 9.31 -3.62
C ARG A 95 -11.39 8.66 -4.98
N ALA A 96 -11.19 7.35 -5.02
CA ALA A 96 -11.06 6.61 -6.28
C ALA A 96 -12.31 6.77 -7.15
N ALA A 97 -13.50 6.72 -6.54
CA ALA A 97 -14.75 6.92 -7.26
C ALA A 97 -14.84 8.34 -7.84
N GLU A 98 -14.42 9.36 -7.09
CA GLU A 98 -14.36 10.74 -7.59
C GLU A 98 -13.48 10.87 -8.83
N LEU A 99 -12.37 10.12 -8.88
CA LEU A 99 -11.43 10.12 -10.01
C LEU A 99 -11.89 9.24 -11.16
N GLY A 100 -12.97 8.48 -10.98
CA GLY A 100 -13.46 7.54 -11.98
C GLY A 100 -12.60 6.30 -12.16
N VAL A 101 -11.88 5.89 -11.11
CA VAL A 101 -10.99 4.74 -11.17
C VAL A 101 -11.77 3.46 -11.42
N ALA A 102 -11.42 2.75 -12.49
CA ALA A 102 -11.99 1.44 -12.84
C ALA A 102 -11.03 0.30 -12.47
N ARG A 103 -9.72 0.55 -12.53
CA ARG A 103 -8.70 -0.44 -12.23
C ARG A 103 -7.58 0.16 -11.41
N VAL A 104 -7.07 -0.63 -10.47
CA VAL A 104 -5.92 -0.28 -9.65
C VAL A 104 -4.82 -1.29 -9.96
N HIS A 105 -3.67 -0.80 -10.38
CA HIS A 105 -2.51 -1.64 -10.67
C HIS A 105 -1.46 -1.43 -9.61
N LEU A 106 -0.90 -2.52 -9.10
CA LEU A 106 0.12 -2.50 -8.06
C LEU A 106 1.29 -3.37 -8.49
N THR A 107 2.51 -2.86 -8.29
CA THR A 107 3.70 -3.70 -8.32
C THR A 107 4.57 -3.39 -7.12
N LEU A 108 5.19 -4.44 -6.58
CA LEU A 108 6.11 -4.37 -5.46
C LEU A 108 7.44 -4.93 -5.89
N SER A 109 8.53 -4.33 -5.39
CA SER A 109 9.87 -4.82 -5.63
C SER A 109 10.74 -4.53 -4.41
N HIS A 110 11.86 -5.21 -4.30
CA HIS A 110 12.84 -4.91 -3.27
C HIS A 110 14.23 -5.24 -3.79
N ASP A 111 15.20 -4.43 -3.40
CA ASP A 111 16.60 -4.63 -3.71
C ASP A 111 17.43 -3.67 -2.87
N ALA A 112 18.67 -4.02 -2.62
CA ALA A 112 19.64 -3.15 -1.96
C ALA A 112 19.12 -2.51 -0.65
N GLY A 113 18.33 -3.26 0.13
CA GLY A 113 17.83 -2.80 1.43
C GLY A 113 16.61 -1.90 1.38
N VAL A 114 16.00 -1.73 0.22
CA VAL A 114 14.77 -0.94 0.09
C VAL A 114 13.64 -1.75 -0.51
N ALA A 115 12.42 -1.42 -0.12
CA ALA A 115 11.20 -1.91 -0.75
C ALA A 115 10.60 -0.77 -1.56
N VAL A 116 10.07 -1.10 -2.73
CA VAL A 116 9.51 -0.13 -3.67
C VAL A 116 8.11 -0.57 -4.04
N ALA A 117 7.20 0.39 -4.14
CA ALA A 117 5.86 0.15 -4.64
C ALA A 117 5.50 1.17 -5.70
N ALA A 118 4.82 0.72 -6.74
CA ALA A 118 4.25 1.60 -7.75
C ALA A 118 2.77 1.29 -7.88
N VAL A 119 1.95 2.34 -7.94
CA VAL A 119 0.50 2.25 -8.08
C VAL A 119 0.09 3.08 -9.28
N VAL A 120 -0.69 2.47 -10.16
CA VAL A 120 -1.29 3.16 -11.31
C VAL A 120 -2.79 3.04 -11.19
N LEU A 121 -3.48 4.17 -11.27
CA LEU A 121 -4.93 4.22 -11.26
C LEU A 121 -5.43 4.50 -12.68
N GLU A 122 -6.27 3.63 -13.16
CA GLU A 122 -6.81 3.70 -14.53
C GLU A 122 -8.31 3.91 -14.49
N ALA A 123 -8.76 4.92 -15.19
CA ALA A 123 -10.19 5.19 -15.37
C ALA A 123 -10.66 4.62 -16.70
N THR A 124 -11.96 4.38 -16.80
CA THR A 124 -12.57 4.06 -18.07
C THR A 124 -12.31 5.22 -19.02
N GLU A 125 -11.97 4.91 -20.27
CA GLU A 125 -11.71 5.94 -21.26
C GLU A 125 -12.93 6.84 -21.42
N HIS A 126 -12.69 8.15 -21.31
CA HIS A 126 -13.75 9.12 -21.45
C HIS A 126 -14.17 9.26 -22.91
N ARG A 127 -15.47 9.29 -23.14
CA ARG A 127 -16.04 9.53 -24.46
C ARG A 127 -16.70 10.89 -24.47
N PRO A 128 -16.24 11.80 -25.32
CA PRO A 128 -16.91 13.11 -25.45
C PRO A 128 -18.33 13.00 -25.99
#